data_3b78fadaeb27faacbc004f0de72177fd
#
_entry.id   3b78fadaeb27faacbc004f0de72177fd
#
_cell.length_a   1.000
_cell.length_b   1.000
_cell.length_c   1.000
_cell.angle_alpha   90.00
_cell.angle_beta   90.00
_cell.angle_gamma   90.00
#
_symmetry.space_group_name_H-M   'P 1'
#
loop_
_entity.id
_entity.type
_entity.pdbx_description
1 polymer ?
#
loop_
_entity_poly.entity_id
_entity_poly.type
_entity_poly.pdbx_seq_one_letter_code
_entity_poly.pdbx_strand_id
1 'polypeptide(L)'
;MNILIIDPIGGISGDMLLASLIHLGCPVDYLEDVFRMLEIGPFHVHAKQDSVNGISCINLSFEVPESHEKRTYASIRDEILARLPDAIRQRSEIIFYVLAQAEAEVHGCKVDEVHFHEVGALDSILDVVGISAALTRLGIDAVFTRPVPLGSGFVDSLHGKLPVPAPATVKLLDGFKVRFTPMEVELTTPTGAAVLKALAESTEPPSDLIIRGTGYGCGARRFKDWPNLCRSILCEAAQGREDRHGYIVEADIDDMTPEDIGAALEMVTDAGALDVTITPRIMKRGRPGMGIKALCDGVSLHDVIRAILLHTTTIGVRYHAVERSILARRQYTIVTKYGEIGIKEVTSPDGSVRSKPEYRDLHEISIAKGIPISELRAEVERVMTENRRKGKERG
;
A
#
# COMPACT_ATOMS: atom_id res chain seq x y z
N MET A 1 -7.34 8.03 5.61
CA MET A 1 -6.14 7.26 5.19
C MET A 1 -5.10 8.23 4.69
N ASN A 2 -3.93 8.25 5.33
CA ASN A 2 -2.81 9.08 4.95
C ASN A 2 -1.91 8.31 3.97
N ILE A 3 -1.75 8.85 2.79
CA ILE A 3 -0.98 8.24 1.71
C ILE A 3 0.27 9.08 1.46
N LEU A 4 1.43 8.42 1.43
CA LEU A 4 2.67 9.04 1.03
C LEU A 4 3.01 8.67 -0.41
N ILE A 5 3.22 9.67 -1.25
CA ILE A 5 3.78 9.49 -2.59
C ILE A 5 5.24 9.91 -2.56
N ILE A 6 6.15 8.96 -2.76
CA ILE A 6 7.56 9.21 -2.92
C ILE A 6 7.81 9.54 -4.41
N ASP A 7 8.34 10.72 -4.67
CA ASP A 7 8.69 11.16 -6.02
C ASP A 7 10.21 11.42 -6.10
N PRO A 8 10.97 10.43 -6.57
CA PRO A 8 12.41 10.54 -6.71
C PRO A 8 12.76 11.39 -7.94
N ILE A 9 12.65 12.71 -7.81
CA ILE A 9 12.83 13.67 -8.91
C ILE A 9 14.22 13.50 -9.56
N GLY A 10 15.25 13.54 -8.75
CA GLY A 10 16.63 13.43 -9.18
C GLY A 10 17.33 12.15 -8.73
N GLY A 11 16.70 11.38 -7.88
CA GLY A 11 17.23 10.16 -7.29
C GLY A 11 16.57 9.84 -5.96
N ILE A 12 16.99 8.73 -5.35
CA ILE A 12 16.57 8.34 -4.00
C ILE A 12 17.70 7.59 -3.28
N SER A 13 17.97 8.05 -2.09
CA SER A 13 18.82 7.41 -1.08
C SER A 13 18.14 7.49 0.28
N GLY A 14 18.64 6.79 1.27
CA GLY A 14 18.06 6.79 2.61
C GLY A 14 18.01 8.19 3.21
N ASP A 15 19.15 8.90 3.20
CA ASP A 15 19.28 10.27 3.69
C ASP A 15 18.36 11.27 2.97
N MET A 16 18.24 11.18 1.64
CA MET A 16 17.36 12.04 0.85
C MET A 16 15.89 11.82 1.20
N LEU A 17 15.46 10.57 1.34
CA LEU A 17 14.08 10.26 1.70
C LEU A 17 13.79 10.69 3.15
N LEU A 18 14.66 10.37 4.10
CA LEU A 18 14.48 10.78 5.49
C LEU A 18 14.47 12.31 5.62
N ALA A 19 15.37 13.01 4.92
CA ALA A 19 15.37 14.47 4.86
C ALA A 19 14.03 15.03 4.33
N SER A 20 13.44 14.39 3.33
CA SER A 20 12.14 14.83 2.79
C SER A 20 11.00 14.64 3.80
N LEU A 21 11.06 13.58 4.62
CA LEU A 21 10.09 13.33 5.70
C LEU A 21 10.26 14.30 6.88
N ILE A 22 11.51 14.71 7.18
CA ILE A 22 11.80 15.79 8.14
C ILE A 22 11.21 17.10 7.63
N HIS A 23 11.43 17.45 6.35
CA HIS A 23 10.87 18.66 5.75
C HIS A 23 9.34 18.63 5.70
N LEU A 24 8.74 17.45 5.62
CA LEU A 24 7.28 17.24 5.66
C LEU A 24 6.70 17.46 7.07
N GLY A 25 7.54 17.49 8.12
CA GLY A 25 7.12 17.79 9.47
C GLY A 25 7.47 16.72 10.52
N CYS A 26 8.28 15.72 10.20
CA CYS A 26 8.82 14.82 11.21
C CYS A 26 9.87 15.54 12.08
N PRO A 27 9.69 15.68 13.41
CA PRO A 27 10.65 16.37 14.27
C PRO A 27 11.99 15.61 14.37
N VAL A 28 13.11 16.33 14.30
CA VAL A 28 14.46 15.74 14.44
C VAL A 28 14.65 15.17 15.85
N ASP A 29 14.22 15.89 16.88
CA ASP A 29 14.31 15.43 18.27
C ASP A 29 13.65 14.06 18.50
N TYR A 30 12.50 13.83 17.86
CA TYR A 30 11.83 12.53 17.91
C TYR A 30 12.70 11.42 17.28
N LEU A 31 13.35 11.71 16.15
CA LEU A 31 14.25 10.76 15.51
C LEU A 31 15.46 10.45 16.38
N GLU A 32 16.06 11.48 16.99
CA GLU A 32 17.16 11.29 17.93
C GLU A 32 16.78 10.42 19.13
N ASP A 33 15.56 10.58 19.68
CA ASP A 33 15.07 9.73 20.76
C ASP A 33 14.96 8.26 20.31
N VAL A 34 14.49 8.01 19.10
CA VAL A 34 14.44 6.64 18.53
C VAL A 34 15.86 6.11 18.30
N PHE A 35 16.78 6.90 17.78
CA PHE A 35 18.15 6.48 17.52
C PHE A 35 18.91 6.15 18.81
N ARG A 36 18.66 6.84 19.93
CA ARG A 36 19.23 6.49 21.23
C ARG A 36 18.87 5.09 21.70
N MET A 37 17.68 4.57 21.31
CA MET A 37 17.26 3.21 21.66
C MET A 37 18.12 2.13 20.98
N LEU A 38 18.81 2.45 19.88
CA LEU A 38 19.65 1.48 19.15
C LEU A 38 20.94 1.13 19.88
N GLU A 39 21.42 1.98 20.81
CA GLU A 39 22.67 1.82 21.57
C GLU A 39 23.91 1.60 20.67
N ILE A 40 23.96 2.30 19.54
CA ILE A 40 25.02 2.18 18.52
C ILE A 40 26.24 3.09 18.78
N GLY A 41 26.31 3.71 19.93
CA GLY A 41 27.33 4.68 20.28
C GLY A 41 26.89 6.14 20.06
N PRO A 42 27.84 7.12 20.21
CA PRO A 42 27.51 8.52 20.00
C PRO A 42 27.21 8.81 18.53
N PHE A 43 26.22 9.65 18.30
CA PHE A 43 25.87 10.16 16.98
C PHE A 43 25.42 11.62 17.06
N HIS A 44 25.51 12.34 15.95
CA HIS A 44 24.88 13.64 15.78
C HIS A 44 24.09 13.67 14.46
N VAL A 45 22.90 14.25 14.52
CA VAL A 45 22.00 14.41 13.35
C VAL A 45 22.13 15.86 12.87
N HIS A 46 22.58 16.05 11.64
CA HIS A 46 22.68 17.35 11.00
C HIS A 46 21.60 17.50 9.93
N ALA A 47 20.47 18.09 10.29
CA ALA A 47 19.40 18.44 9.37
C ALA A 47 19.47 19.95 9.07
N LYS A 48 20.03 20.30 7.92
CA LYS A 48 20.24 21.70 7.52
C LYS A 48 19.29 22.09 6.40
N GLN A 49 18.70 23.29 6.53
CA GLN A 49 17.96 23.87 5.42
C GLN A 49 18.93 24.23 4.29
N ASP A 50 18.57 23.88 3.07
CA ASP A 50 19.37 24.06 1.86
C ASP A 50 18.45 24.42 0.68
N SER A 51 19.04 24.67 -0.49
CA SER A 51 18.28 24.97 -1.71
C SER A 51 18.96 24.32 -2.91
N VAL A 52 18.16 23.63 -3.72
CA VAL A 52 18.59 23.04 -5.00
C VAL A 52 17.73 23.58 -6.11
N ASN A 53 18.35 24.27 -7.08
CA ASN A 53 17.65 24.94 -8.20
C ASN A 53 16.51 25.86 -7.75
N GLY A 54 16.71 26.58 -6.61
CA GLY A 54 15.69 27.47 -6.04
C GLY A 54 14.58 26.77 -5.24
N ILE A 55 14.63 25.45 -5.10
CA ILE A 55 13.68 24.68 -4.29
C ILE A 55 14.27 24.50 -2.89
N SER A 56 13.56 24.99 -1.87
CA SER A 56 13.93 24.77 -0.46
C SER A 56 13.82 23.30 -0.10
N CYS A 57 14.83 22.75 0.56
CA CYS A 57 14.93 21.35 0.93
C CYS A 57 15.71 21.18 2.25
N ILE A 58 15.71 19.97 2.80
CA ILE A 58 16.59 19.58 3.90
C ILE A 58 17.76 18.77 3.32
N ASN A 59 18.96 19.08 3.76
CA ASN A 59 20.14 18.23 3.63
C ASN A 59 20.38 17.54 4.96
N LEU A 60 20.40 16.20 4.94
CA LEU A 60 20.60 15.37 6.12
C LEU A 60 21.95 14.69 6.06
N SER A 61 22.67 14.68 7.18
CA SER A 61 23.86 13.86 7.37
C SER A 61 23.99 13.42 8.81
N PHE A 62 24.67 12.29 9.01
CA PHE A 62 24.98 11.76 10.33
C PHE A 62 26.47 11.87 10.60
N GLU A 63 26.82 12.30 11.80
CA GLU A 63 28.16 12.16 12.32
C GLU A 63 28.14 10.97 13.29
N VAL A 64 28.75 9.86 12.87
CA VAL A 64 28.79 8.60 13.61
C VAL A 64 30.26 8.14 13.73
N PRO A 65 30.62 7.37 14.78
CA PRO A 65 31.96 6.81 14.89
C PRO A 65 32.30 5.96 13.65
N GLU A 66 33.54 6.09 13.18
CA GLU A 66 34.06 5.16 12.18
C GLU A 66 34.02 3.73 12.77
N SER A 67 33.21 2.89 12.18
CA SER A 67 33.08 1.47 12.56
C SER A 67 33.46 0.61 11.36
N HIS A 68 34.50 -0.19 11.52
CA HIS A 68 34.89 -1.22 10.55
C HIS A 68 34.18 -2.55 10.80
N GLU A 69 33.20 -2.59 11.70
CA GLU A 69 32.41 -3.79 11.98
C GLU A 69 31.56 -4.17 10.78
N LYS A 70 31.81 -5.35 10.27
CA LYS A 70 30.95 -5.98 9.27
C LYS A 70 29.75 -6.58 9.97
N ARG A 71 28.60 -5.90 9.85
CA ARG A 71 27.34 -6.39 10.41
C ARG A 71 26.64 -7.32 9.45
N THR A 72 26.17 -8.46 9.98
CA THR A 72 25.30 -9.38 9.23
C THR A 72 23.85 -8.92 9.36
N TYR A 73 23.00 -9.38 8.45
CA TYR A 73 21.56 -9.17 8.58
C TYR A 73 21.02 -9.66 9.93
N ALA A 74 21.47 -10.85 10.37
CA ALA A 74 21.08 -11.41 11.65
C ALA A 74 21.47 -10.50 12.83
N SER A 75 22.71 -9.96 12.87
CA SER A 75 23.14 -9.07 13.95
C SER A 75 22.34 -7.76 13.98
N ILE A 76 22.01 -7.18 12.83
CA ILE A 76 21.17 -5.98 12.77
C ILE A 76 19.78 -6.28 13.31
N ARG A 77 19.13 -7.37 12.85
CA ARG A 77 17.79 -7.77 13.28
C ARG A 77 17.73 -8.06 14.79
N ASP A 78 18.63 -8.93 15.29
CA ASP A 78 18.51 -9.52 16.62
C ASP A 78 19.12 -8.66 17.72
N GLU A 79 20.10 -7.82 17.41
CA GLU A 79 20.82 -7.02 18.41
C GLU A 79 20.45 -5.51 18.36
N ILE A 80 20.20 -4.96 17.18
CA ILE A 80 19.94 -3.52 17.00
C ILE A 80 18.45 -3.24 16.94
N LEU A 81 17.73 -3.87 15.98
CA LEU A 81 16.32 -3.58 15.75
C LEU A 81 15.42 -4.13 16.87
N ALA A 82 15.84 -5.15 17.59
CA ALA A 82 15.08 -5.74 18.70
C ALA A 82 14.75 -4.74 19.84
N ARG A 83 15.48 -3.64 19.93
CA ARG A 83 15.30 -2.58 20.94
C ARG A 83 14.22 -1.56 20.58
N LEU A 84 13.74 -1.58 19.34
CA LEU A 84 12.79 -0.61 18.82
C LEU A 84 11.34 -0.97 19.17
N PRO A 85 10.44 0.04 19.27
CA PRO A 85 9.00 -0.19 19.33
C PRO A 85 8.51 -1.02 18.13
N ASP A 86 7.52 -1.90 18.34
CA ASP A 86 7.07 -2.89 17.36
C ASP A 86 6.77 -2.32 15.97
N ALA A 87 6.08 -1.19 15.89
CA ALA A 87 5.71 -0.59 14.60
C ALA A 87 6.93 -0.11 13.80
N ILE A 88 7.96 0.42 14.47
CA ILE A 88 9.20 0.89 13.83
C ILE A 88 10.07 -0.32 13.49
N ARG A 89 10.17 -1.27 14.42
CA ARG A 89 10.92 -2.49 14.26
C ARG A 89 10.46 -3.28 13.04
N GLN A 90 9.18 -3.60 12.95
CA GLN A 90 8.63 -4.40 11.84
C GLN A 90 8.90 -3.76 10.48
N ARG A 91 8.72 -2.44 10.33
CA ARG A 91 9.03 -1.74 9.08
C ARG A 91 10.53 -1.81 8.75
N SER A 92 11.40 -1.59 9.74
CA SER A 92 12.85 -1.65 9.56
C SER A 92 13.31 -3.07 9.19
N GLU A 93 12.78 -4.10 9.85
CA GLU A 93 13.08 -5.50 9.56
C GLU A 93 12.73 -5.88 8.12
N ILE A 94 11.54 -5.45 7.61
CA ILE A 94 11.13 -5.73 6.23
C ILE A 94 12.10 -5.06 5.25
N ILE A 95 12.51 -3.81 5.48
CA ILE A 95 13.46 -3.10 4.61
C ILE A 95 14.80 -3.83 4.58
N PHE A 96 15.37 -4.17 5.74
CA PHE A 96 16.64 -4.90 5.80
C PHE A 96 16.53 -6.31 5.21
N TYR A 97 15.39 -6.97 5.36
CA TYR A 97 15.18 -8.30 4.81
C TYR A 97 15.20 -8.30 3.28
N VAL A 98 14.47 -7.40 2.61
CA VAL A 98 14.47 -7.34 1.15
C VAL A 98 15.82 -6.93 0.60
N LEU A 99 16.54 -6.07 1.32
CA LEU A 99 17.92 -5.71 0.98
C LEU A 99 18.86 -6.92 1.10
N ALA A 100 18.77 -7.66 2.21
CA ALA A 100 19.57 -8.86 2.42
C ALA A 100 19.26 -9.95 1.39
N GLN A 101 17.99 -10.10 0.97
CA GLN A 101 17.63 -11.00 -0.12
C GLN A 101 18.29 -10.60 -1.44
N ALA A 102 18.25 -9.32 -1.81
CA ALA A 102 18.87 -8.85 -3.04
C ALA A 102 20.39 -9.05 -3.05
N GLU A 103 21.06 -8.76 -1.94
CA GLU A 103 22.50 -8.97 -1.77
C GLU A 103 22.85 -10.48 -1.76
N ALA A 104 22.04 -11.33 -1.10
CA ALA A 104 22.21 -12.78 -1.10
C ALA A 104 22.16 -13.36 -2.51
N GLU A 105 21.21 -12.91 -3.34
CA GLU A 105 21.11 -13.33 -4.73
C GLU A 105 22.30 -12.87 -5.56
N VAL A 106 22.79 -11.64 -5.37
CA VAL A 106 23.94 -11.08 -6.08
C VAL A 106 25.23 -11.84 -5.71
N HIS A 107 25.40 -12.17 -4.43
CA HIS A 107 26.61 -12.82 -3.92
C HIS A 107 26.53 -14.36 -3.93
N GLY A 108 25.38 -14.96 -4.20
CA GLY A 108 25.18 -16.40 -4.22
C GLY A 108 25.34 -17.04 -2.83
N CYS A 109 24.94 -16.36 -1.75
CA CYS A 109 24.99 -16.82 -0.36
C CYS A 109 23.60 -16.87 0.28
N LYS A 110 23.51 -17.36 1.53
CA LYS A 110 22.24 -17.34 2.27
C LYS A 110 21.98 -15.96 2.88
N VAL A 111 20.71 -15.60 3.03
CA VAL A 111 20.28 -14.29 3.58
C VAL A 111 20.89 -13.98 4.94
N ASP A 112 20.92 -14.95 5.87
CA ASP A 112 21.49 -14.76 7.20
C ASP A 112 23.03 -14.62 7.21
N GLU A 113 23.69 -15.06 6.12
CA GLU A 113 25.15 -14.97 5.94
C GLU A 113 25.57 -13.70 5.20
N VAL A 114 24.61 -12.88 4.74
CA VAL A 114 24.91 -11.63 4.06
C VAL A 114 25.64 -10.67 5.00
N HIS A 115 26.83 -10.24 4.58
CA HIS A 115 27.55 -9.16 5.18
C HIS A 115 27.27 -7.89 4.39
N PHE A 116 26.69 -6.91 5.05
CA PHE A 116 26.49 -5.61 4.43
C PHE A 116 27.81 -4.83 4.42
N HIS A 117 28.37 -4.62 3.24
CA HIS A 117 29.66 -3.95 3.08
C HIS A 117 29.55 -2.43 3.08
N GLU A 118 28.44 -1.92 2.52
CA GLU A 118 28.16 -0.47 2.45
C GLU A 118 26.92 -0.11 3.27
N VAL A 119 25.91 -0.95 3.25
CA VAL A 119 24.62 -0.71 3.93
C VAL A 119 24.61 -1.14 5.41
N GLY A 120 25.62 -1.86 5.87
CA GLY A 120 25.84 -2.17 7.29
C GLY A 120 26.51 -1.06 8.09
N ALA A 121 26.89 0.05 7.42
CA ALA A 121 27.37 1.23 8.09
C ALA A 121 26.27 1.88 8.96
N LEU A 122 26.68 2.55 10.02
CA LEU A 122 25.75 3.12 11.01
C LEU A 122 24.79 4.15 10.40
N ASP A 123 25.23 4.92 9.42
CA ASP A 123 24.43 5.89 8.70
C ASP A 123 23.25 5.24 7.97
N SER A 124 23.48 4.11 7.29
CA SER A 124 22.41 3.36 6.62
C SER A 124 21.41 2.74 7.60
N ILE A 125 21.87 2.34 8.79
CA ILE A 125 20.97 1.85 9.85
C ILE A 125 20.08 3.01 10.34
N LEU A 126 20.68 4.19 10.58
CA LEU A 126 19.96 5.40 10.98
C LEU A 126 18.96 5.83 9.90
N ASP A 127 19.32 5.74 8.62
CA ASP A 127 18.40 6.03 7.50
C ASP A 127 17.16 5.14 7.53
N VAL A 128 17.34 3.82 7.58
CA VAL A 128 16.24 2.85 7.55
C VAL A 128 15.34 2.99 8.77
N VAL A 129 15.94 3.08 9.96
CA VAL A 129 15.20 3.25 11.22
C VAL A 129 14.51 4.60 11.27
N GLY A 130 15.21 5.66 10.83
CA GLY A 130 14.65 7.01 10.76
C GLY A 130 13.46 7.12 9.82
N ILE A 131 13.53 6.52 8.64
CA ILE A 131 12.41 6.44 7.70
C ILE A 131 11.23 5.71 8.34
N SER A 132 11.47 4.54 8.93
CA SER A 132 10.43 3.75 9.60
C SER A 132 9.76 4.51 10.74
N ALA A 133 10.55 5.23 11.54
CA ALA A 133 10.07 6.09 12.62
C ALA A 133 9.27 7.29 12.09
N ALA A 134 9.79 7.98 11.05
CA ALA A 134 9.12 9.13 10.46
C ALA A 134 7.76 8.75 9.86
N LEU A 135 7.67 7.63 9.13
CA LEU A 135 6.41 7.12 8.59
C LEU A 135 5.41 6.80 9.70
N THR A 136 5.88 6.21 10.81
CA THR A 136 5.06 5.92 11.98
C THR A 136 4.57 7.22 12.64
N ARG A 137 5.45 8.20 12.82
CA ARG A 137 5.13 9.49 13.44
C ARG A 137 4.16 10.33 12.63
N LEU A 138 4.27 10.29 11.29
CA LEU A 138 3.40 10.99 10.37
C LEU A 138 2.07 10.24 10.12
N GLY A 139 1.90 9.05 10.70
CA GLY A 139 0.69 8.25 10.56
C GLY A 139 0.43 7.80 9.12
N ILE A 140 1.49 7.38 8.42
CA ILE A 140 1.37 6.94 7.02
C ILE A 140 0.80 5.52 6.97
N ASP A 141 -0.33 5.38 6.29
CA ASP A 141 -1.06 4.12 6.13
C ASP A 141 -0.60 3.36 4.87
N ALA A 142 -0.32 4.07 3.77
CA ALA A 142 0.12 3.48 2.49
C ALA A 142 1.20 4.34 1.82
N VAL A 143 2.11 3.68 1.10
CA VAL A 143 3.21 4.33 0.37
C VAL A 143 3.12 3.97 -1.10
N PHE A 144 3.24 4.97 -1.97
CA PHE A 144 3.35 4.83 -3.42
C PHE A 144 4.61 5.53 -3.91
N THR A 145 5.12 5.15 -5.07
CA THR A 145 6.26 5.83 -5.68
C THR A 145 5.96 6.26 -7.11
N ARG A 146 6.67 7.26 -7.59
CA ARG A 146 6.71 7.61 -9.02
C ARG A 146 7.83 6.83 -9.70
N PRO A 147 7.89 6.79 -11.04
CA PRO A 147 8.94 6.07 -11.75
C PRO A 147 10.34 6.46 -11.28
N VAL A 148 11.15 5.46 -10.93
CA VAL A 148 12.45 5.62 -10.26
C VAL A 148 13.54 5.96 -11.28
N PRO A 149 14.30 7.06 -11.12
CA PRO A 149 15.37 7.43 -12.05
C PRO A 149 16.60 6.56 -11.82
N LEU A 150 17.15 6.05 -12.91
CA LEU A 150 18.39 5.30 -12.91
C LEU A 150 19.44 6.06 -13.71
N GLY A 151 20.63 6.14 -13.14
CA GLY A 151 21.81 6.64 -13.84
C GLY A 151 22.56 5.55 -14.58
N SER A 152 23.80 5.84 -14.97
CA SER A 152 24.69 4.96 -15.71
C SER A 152 26.14 5.11 -15.27
N GLY A 153 27.07 4.36 -15.86
CA GLY A 153 28.48 4.42 -15.55
C GLY A 153 28.94 3.41 -14.51
N PHE A 154 29.86 3.79 -13.66
CA PHE A 154 30.47 2.93 -12.64
C PHE A 154 30.61 3.67 -11.33
N VAL A 155 30.51 2.94 -10.22
CA VAL A 155 30.79 3.40 -8.86
C VAL A 155 31.93 2.56 -8.26
N ASP A 156 32.83 3.21 -7.52
CA ASP A 156 33.86 2.51 -6.76
C ASP A 156 33.23 1.94 -5.47
N SER A 157 33.46 0.65 -5.25
CA SER A 157 32.97 -0.10 -4.08
C SER A 157 34.08 -0.94 -3.45
N LEU A 158 33.82 -1.56 -2.31
CA LEU A 158 34.74 -2.53 -1.70
C LEU A 158 35.01 -3.75 -2.58
N HIS A 159 34.13 -4.04 -3.54
CA HIS A 159 34.27 -5.11 -4.53
C HIS A 159 34.94 -4.66 -5.84
N GLY A 160 35.47 -3.41 -5.87
CA GLY A 160 35.98 -2.79 -7.08
C GLY A 160 34.92 -1.95 -7.78
N LYS A 161 35.06 -1.76 -9.10
CA LYS A 161 34.10 -0.99 -9.90
C LYS A 161 32.85 -1.78 -10.18
N LEU A 162 31.71 -1.29 -9.69
CA LEU A 162 30.40 -1.83 -9.98
C LEU A 162 29.69 -0.98 -11.04
N PRO A 163 28.87 -1.61 -11.91
CA PRO A 163 28.02 -0.86 -12.84
C PRO A 163 26.94 -0.08 -12.11
N VAL A 164 26.52 1.03 -12.67
CA VAL A 164 25.37 1.82 -12.22
C VAL A 164 24.21 1.60 -13.19
N PRO A 165 23.00 1.22 -12.68
CA PRO A 165 22.67 0.93 -11.27
C PRO A 165 23.39 -0.31 -10.74
N ALA A 166 23.66 -0.31 -9.42
CA ALA A 166 24.28 -1.45 -8.75
C ALA A 166 23.40 -2.73 -8.91
N PRO A 167 24.01 -3.94 -8.97
CA PRO A 167 23.26 -5.19 -9.17
C PRO A 167 22.12 -5.38 -8.17
N ALA A 168 22.34 -5.12 -6.89
CA ALA A 168 21.32 -5.19 -5.84
C ALA A 168 20.17 -4.18 -6.10
N THR A 169 20.48 -2.96 -6.53
CA THR A 169 19.48 -1.95 -6.89
C THR A 169 18.57 -2.43 -8.00
N VAL A 170 19.11 -3.06 -9.04
CA VAL A 170 18.32 -3.62 -10.15
C VAL A 170 17.38 -4.72 -9.66
N LYS A 171 17.87 -5.62 -8.79
CA LYS A 171 17.06 -6.68 -8.19
C LYS A 171 15.91 -6.13 -7.34
N LEU A 172 16.19 -5.14 -6.51
CA LEU A 172 15.18 -4.51 -5.65
C LEU A 172 14.09 -3.80 -6.47
N LEU A 173 14.42 -3.26 -7.62
CA LEU A 173 13.47 -2.54 -8.48
C LEU A 173 12.71 -3.45 -9.45
N ASP A 174 12.85 -4.77 -9.34
CA ASP A 174 12.03 -5.70 -10.14
C ASP A 174 10.53 -5.49 -9.88
N GLY A 175 9.78 -5.26 -10.98
CA GLY A 175 8.35 -4.91 -10.96
C GLY A 175 8.05 -3.39 -10.85
N PHE A 176 9.06 -2.54 -10.67
CA PHE A 176 8.86 -1.08 -10.62
C PHE A 176 9.03 -0.42 -11.99
N LYS A 177 8.24 0.63 -12.22
CA LYS A 177 8.47 1.53 -13.36
C LYS A 177 9.74 2.35 -13.12
N VAL A 178 10.70 2.27 -14.03
CA VAL A 178 11.97 3.00 -13.96
C VAL A 178 12.11 3.97 -15.13
N ARG A 179 12.96 4.98 -14.94
CA ARG A 179 13.31 5.98 -15.96
C ARG A 179 14.83 6.03 -16.09
N PHE A 180 15.37 5.59 -17.23
CA PHE A 180 16.78 5.76 -17.53
C PHE A 180 17.10 7.23 -17.85
N THR A 181 18.19 7.73 -17.30
CA THR A 181 18.61 9.12 -17.42
C THR A 181 20.00 9.21 -18.08
N PRO A 182 20.40 10.36 -18.64
CA PRO A 182 21.73 10.55 -19.19
C PRO A 182 22.81 10.80 -18.11
N MET A 183 22.47 10.68 -16.84
CA MET A 183 23.39 10.97 -15.74
C MET A 183 24.35 9.81 -15.51
N GLU A 184 25.64 10.06 -15.60
CA GLU A 184 26.71 9.08 -15.35
C GLU A 184 27.06 9.02 -13.87
N VAL A 185 26.07 8.70 -13.02
CA VAL A 185 26.18 8.66 -11.56
C VAL A 185 25.09 7.78 -10.98
N GLU A 186 25.32 7.20 -9.80
CA GLU A 186 24.29 6.51 -9.05
C GLU A 186 23.26 7.53 -8.52
N LEU A 187 22.04 7.44 -9.04
CA LEU A 187 20.89 8.26 -8.63
C LEU A 187 20.03 7.55 -7.60
N THR A 188 19.92 6.25 -7.71
CA THR A 188 19.14 5.40 -6.80
C THR A 188 20.07 4.40 -6.14
N THR A 189 20.21 4.54 -4.83
CA THR A 189 21.07 3.67 -4.02
C THR A 189 20.35 2.36 -3.65
N PRO A 190 21.08 1.29 -3.25
CA PRO A 190 20.47 0.07 -2.74
C PRO A 190 19.53 0.34 -1.55
N THR A 191 19.90 1.22 -0.61
CA THR A 191 19.05 1.59 0.54
C THR A 191 17.73 2.24 0.09
N GLY A 192 17.81 3.22 -0.83
CA GLY A 192 16.62 3.87 -1.38
C GLY A 192 15.71 2.89 -2.12
N ALA A 193 16.29 2.00 -2.93
CA ALA A 193 15.54 0.96 -3.63
C ALA A 193 14.90 -0.05 -2.67
N ALA A 194 15.60 -0.43 -1.58
CA ALA A 194 15.07 -1.36 -0.57
C ALA A 194 13.86 -0.78 0.16
N VAL A 195 13.87 0.51 0.50
CA VAL A 195 12.71 1.19 1.09
C VAL A 195 11.51 1.14 0.16
N LEU A 196 11.71 1.41 -1.15
CA LEU A 196 10.63 1.32 -2.12
C LEU A 196 10.12 -0.11 -2.26
N LYS A 197 11.01 -1.10 -2.36
CA LYS A 197 10.64 -2.52 -2.47
C LYS A 197 9.84 -3.02 -1.27
N ALA A 198 10.22 -2.58 -0.08
CA ALA A 198 9.60 -3.03 1.18
C ALA A 198 8.25 -2.37 1.46
N LEU A 199 8.08 -1.09 1.07
CA LEU A 199 6.99 -0.27 1.57
C LEU A 199 6.05 0.26 0.49
N ALA A 200 6.50 0.39 -0.77
CA ALA A 200 5.66 0.95 -1.82
C ALA A 200 4.75 -0.13 -2.42
N GLU A 201 3.44 0.12 -2.42
CA GLU A 201 2.44 -0.78 -2.98
C GLU A 201 2.52 -0.84 -4.52
N SER A 202 2.74 0.31 -5.16
CA SER A 202 2.91 0.40 -6.61
C SER A 202 3.50 1.75 -7.05
N THR A 203 3.79 1.86 -8.36
CA THR A 203 4.17 3.13 -9.01
C THR A 203 2.97 3.94 -9.50
N GLU A 204 1.76 3.47 -9.27
CA GLU A 204 0.51 4.12 -9.67
C GLU A 204 -0.33 4.43 -8.42
N PRO A 205 -0.19 5.66 -7.85
CA PRO A 205 -1.03 6.07 -6.73
C PRO A 205 -2.50 6.20 -7.17
N PRO A 206 -3.45 6.10 -6.22
CA PRO A 206 -4.85 6.37 -6.49
C PRO A 206 -5.08 7.72 -7.19
N SER A 207 -6.09 7.82 -8.04
CA SER A 207 -6.37 9.02 -8.85
C SER A 207 -6.91 10.19 -8.04
N ASP A 208 -7.62 9.92 -6.94
CA ASP A 208 -8.37 10.92 -6.17
C ASP A 208 -7.73 11.18 -4.80
N LEU A 209 -6.71 12.01 -4.79
CA LEU A 209 -5.96 12.38 -3.59
C LEU A 209 -6.02 13.89 -3.34
N ILE A 210 -6.11 14.26 -2.07
CA ILE A 210 -5.98 15.66 -1.62
C ILE A 210 -4.59 15.81 -1.05
N ILE A 211 -3.77 16.69 -1.64
CA ILE A 211 -2.43 17.00 -1.12
C ILE A 211 -2.59 17.77 0.21
N ARG A 212 -1.93 17.29 1.25
CA ARG A 212 -1.89 17.90 2.58
C ARG A 212 -0.55 18.56 2.89
N GLY A 213 0.53 18.10 2.27
CA GLY A 213 1.85 18.66 2.46
C GLY A 213 2.87 18.10 1.49
N THR A 214 4.01 18.76 1.40
CA THR A 214 5.14 18.31 0.59
C THR A 214 6.45 18.58 1.35
N GLY A 215 7.38 17.64 1.27
CA GLY A 215 8.74 17.77 1.78
C GLY A 215 9.76 17.42 0.72
N TYR A 216 10.93 18.06 0.78
CA TYR A 216 12.03 17.87 -0.15
C TYR A 216 13.31 17.54 0.63
N GLY A 217 13.96 16.45 0.28
CA GLY A 217 15.30 16.09 0.74
C GLY A 217 16.29 16.13 -0.40
N CYS A 218 17.49 16.64 -0.16
CA CYS A 218 18.54 16.70 -1.15
C CYS A 218 19.74 15.86 -0.74
N GLY A 219 20.37 15.20 -1.71
CA GLY A 219 21.65 14.53 -1.53
C GLY A 219 22.81 15.52 -1.42
N ALA A 220 23.97 15.05 -0.96
CA ALA A 220 25.17 15.87 -0.82
C ALA A 220 25.76 16.35 -2.16
N ARG A 221 25.58 15.57 -3.23
CA ARG A 221 26.12 15.91 -4.56
C ARG A 221 25.29 16.99 -5.23
N ARG A 222 25.95 17.95 -5.90
CA ARG A 222 25.30 18.99 -6.70
C ARG A 222 25.60 18.79 -8.17
N PHE A 223 24.54 18.81 -8.99
CA PHE A 223 24.65 18.72 -10.43
C PHE A 223 24.14 20.02 -11.07
N LYS A 224 24.79 20.49 -12.12
CA LYS A 224 24.49 21.79 -12.73
C LYS A 224 23.07 21.86 -13.29
N ASP A 225 22.64 20.83 -13.99
CA ASP A 225 21.37 20.81 -14.74
C ASP A 225 20.43 19.68 -14.30
N TRP A 226 20.70 19.10 -13.11
CA TRP A 226 19.90 18.00 -12.57
C TRP A 226 19.57 18.23 -11.08
N PRO A 227 18.31 18.33 -10.70
CA PRO A 227 17.92 18.55 -9.30
C PRO A 227 18.06 17.25 -8.50
N ASN A 228 19.13 17.12 -7.71
CA ASN A 228 19.35 15.98 -6.83
C ASN A 228 18.42 16.06 -5.61
N LEU A 229 17.13 15.82 -5.85
CA LEU A 229 16.04 15.95 -4.88
C LEU A 229 15.19 14.67 -4.85
N CYS A 230 14.78 14.29 -3.65
CA CYS A 230 13.66 13.39 -3.39
C CYS A 230 12.51 14.20 -2.79
N ARG A 231 11.30 14.03 -3.31
CA ARG A 231 10.09 14.70 -2.82
C ARG A 231 9.16 13.69 -2.18
N SER A 232 8.69 13.98 -0.98
CA SER A 232 7.60 13.30 -0.30
C SER A 232 6.34 14.14 -0.37
N ILE A 233 5.24 13.57 -0.87
CA ILE A 233 3.94 14.23 -0.97
C ILE A 233 2.99 13.50 -0.04
N LEU A 234 2.56 14.16 1.04
CA LEU A 234 1.53 13.66 1.92
C LEU A 234 0.17 13.95 1.30
N CYS A 235 -0.58 12.90 1.09
CA CYS A 235 -1.93 12.95 0.56
C CYS A 235 -2.90 12.32 1.55
N GLU A 236 -4.14 12.73 1.45
CA GLU A 236 -5.27 12.07 2.08
C GLU A 236 -6.19 11.52 1.00
N ALA A 237 -6.58 10.26 1.13
CA ALA A 237 -7.63 9.71 0.28
C ALA A 237 -8.90 10.54 0.50
N ALA A 238 -9.50 11.03 -0.58
CA ALA A 238 -10.73 11.80 -0.48
C ALA A 238 -11.79 10.91 0.18
N GLN A 239 -12.22 11.28 1.40
CA GLN A 239 -13.20 10.51 2.17
C GLN A 239 -14.44 10.23 1.34
N GLY A 240 -14.85 8.98 1.25
CA GLY A 240 -16.03 8.52 0.49
C GLY A 240 -15.77 8.18 -0.98
N ARG A 241 -14.50 8.10 -1.43
CA ARG A 241 -14.15 7.78 -2.83
C ARG A 241 -13.50 6.41 -3.06
N GLU A 242 -13.12 5.66 -2.00
CA GLU A 242 -12.57 4.30 -2.15
C GLU A 242 -13.50 3.35 -2.91
N ASP A 243 -14.81 3.60 -2.87
CA ASP A 243 -15.83 2.83 -3.58
C ASP A 243 -16.17 3.37 -5.00
N ARG A 244 -15.53 4.46 -5.48
CA ARG A 244 -15.93 5.07 -6.76
C ARG A 244 -15.35 4.42 -7.99
N HIS A 245 -14.15 3.88 -7.89
CA HIS A 245 -13.52 3.17 -9.00
C HIS A 245 -13.77 1.68 -8.87
N GLY A 246 -14.22 1.10 -9.94
CA GLY A 246 -14.41 -0.33 -10.08
C GLY A 246 -14.09 -0.76 -11.49
N TYR A 247 -14.13 -2.05 -11.69
CA TYR A 247 -14.03 -2.67 -13.01
C TYR A 247 -15.26 -3.48 -13.27
N ILE A 248 -15.76 -3.39 -14.48
CA ILE A 248 -16.73 -4.33 -15.02
C ILE A 248 -15.96 -5.35 -15.83
N VAL A 249 -16.15 -6.63 -15.48
CA VAL A 249 -15.64 -7.78 -16.23
C VAL A 249 -16.83 -8.49 -16.85
N GLU A 250 -16.81 -8.70 -18.17
CA GLU A 250 -17.90 -9.28 -18.91
C GLU A 250 -17.44 -10.48 -19.75
N ALA A 251 -18.27 -11.53 -19.78
CA ALA A 251 -18.12 -12.68 -20.65
C ALA A 251 -19.48 -13.09 -21.24
N ASP A 252 -19.47 -13.62 -22.46
CA ASP A 252 -20.65 -14.18 -23.12
C ASP A 252 -20.45 -15.69 -23.30
N ILE A 253 -21.45 -16.51 -22.96
CA ILE A 253 -21.40 -17.97 -22.90
C ILE A 253 -22.65 -18.56 -23.59
N ASP A 254 -22.46 -19.49 -24.53
CA ASP A 254 -23.55 -20.15 -25.26
C ASP A 254 -23.52 -21.69 -25.20
N ASP A 255 -22.67 -22.24 -24.33
CA ASP A 255 -22.37 -23.67 -24.25
C ASP A 255 -22.24 -24.23 -22.81
N MET A 256 -22.82 -23.53 -21.82
CA MET A 256 -22.92 -24.02 -20.42
C MET A 256 -24.37 -24.27 -20.01
N THR A 257 -24.56 -25.21 -19.09
CA THR A 257 -25.87 -25.42 -18.45
C THR A 257 -26.16 -24.31 -17.42
N PRO A 258 -27.42 -24.01 -17.12
CA PRO A 258 -27.78 -23.05 -16.07
C PRO A 258 -27.19 -23.40 -14.69
N GLU A 259 -27.10 -24.68 -14.38
CA GLU A 259 -26.51 -25.20 -13.13
C GLU A 259 -25.01 -24.86 -13.05
N ASP A 260 -24.25 -25.12 -14.13
CA ASP A 260 -22.81 -24.81 -14.18
C ASP A 260 -22.56 -23.30 -14.09
N ILE A 261 -23.42 -22.50 -14.74
CA ILE A 261 -23.34 -21.03 -14.61
C ILE A 261 -23.58 -20.60 -13.17
N GLY A 262 -24.60 -21.22 -12.49
CA GLY A 262 -24.84 -20.93 -11.07
C GLY A 262 -23.64 -21.18 -10.19
N ALA A 263 -22.97 -22.34 -10.35
CA ALA A 263 -21.75 -22.67 -9.63
C ALA A 263 -20.59 -21.70 -9.95
N ALA A 264 -20.43 -21.33 -11.22
CA ALA A 264 -19.40 -20.37 -11.62
C ALA A 264 -19.60 -19.00 -10.97
N LEU A 265 -20.85 -18.54 -10.78
CA LEU A 265 -21.12 -17.25 -10.10
C LEU A 265 -20.70 -17.26 -8.64
N GLU A 266 -20.86 -18.36 -7.92
CA GLU A 266 -20.39 -18.49 -6.56
C GLU A 266 -18.87 -18.33 -6.51
N MET A 267 -18.14 -19.02 -7.39
CA MET A 267 -16.69 -18.91 -7.48
C MET A 267 -16.19 -17.50 -7.85
N VAL A 268 -16.92 -16.82 -8.75
CA VAL A 268 -16.61 -15.42 -9.12
C VAL A 268 -16.87 -14.46 -7.96
N THR A 269 -17.90 -14.71 -7.18
CA THR A 269 -18.22 -13.93 -5.97
C THR A 269 -17.14 -14.12 -4.90
N ASP A 270 -16.74 -15.37 -4.66
CA ASP A 270 -15.70 -15.73 -3.69
C ASP A 270 -14.31 -15.19 -4.09
N ALA A 271 -14.08 -15.00 -5.39
CA ALA A 271 -12.86 -14.34 -5.90
C ALA A 271 -12.83 -12.83 -5.68
N GLY A 272 -13.84 -12.26 -5.01
CA GLY A 272 -13.87 -10.84 -4.61
C GLY A 272 -14.72 -9.95 -5.51
N ALA A 273 -15.62 -10.52 -6.33
CA ALA A 273 -16.59 -9.69 -7.03
C ALA A 273 -17.56 -9.03 -6.04
N LEU A 274 -17.75 -7.72 -6.19
CA LEU A 274 -18.66 -6.91 -5.36
C LEU A 274 -20.12 -7.14 -5.74
N ASP A 275 -20.37 -7.49 -7.00
CA ASP A 275 -21.69 -7.82 -7.55
C ASP A 275 -21.50 -8.64 -8.82
N VAL A 276 -22.39 -9.64 -9.04
CA VAL A 276 -22.38 -10.47 -10.24
C VAL A 276 -23.79 -10.58 -10.76
N THR A 277 -23.97 -10.30 -12.04
CA THR A 277 -25.27 -10.39 -12.70
C THR A 277 -25.22 -11.27 -13.95
N ILE A 278 -26.34 -11.93 -14.25
CA ILE A 278 -26.53 -12.70 -15.48
C ILE A 278 -27.59 -12.01 -16.33
N THR A 279 -27.36 -11.96 -17.62
CA THR A 279 -28.29 -11.42 -18.59
C THR A 279 -28.45 -12.39 -19.74
N PRO A 280 -29.69 -12.86 -20.08
CA PRO A 280 -29.95 -13.64 -21.28
C PRO A 280 -29.54 -12.82 -22.53
N ARG A 281 -28.89 -13.51 -23.47
CA ARG A 281 -28.38 -12.90 -24.72
C ARG A 281 -28.72 -13.79 -25.92
N ILE A 282 -28.86 -13.17 -27.07
CA ILE A 282 -28.83 -13.88 -28.35
C ILE A 282 -27.48 -13.63 -28.98
N MET A 283 -26.72 -14.70 -29.17
CA MET A 283 -25.37 -14.64 -29.72
C MET A 283 -25.37 -14.89 -31.24
N LYS A 284 -24.17 -14.87 -31.84
CA LYS A 284 -24.01 -15.10 -33.28
C LYS A 284 -24.75 -16.36 -33.73
N ARG A 285 -25.32 -16.32 -34.93
CA ARG A 285 -26.14 -17.42 -35.53
C ARG A 285 -27.44 -17.72 -34.77
N GLY A 286 -27.94 -16.74 -33.97
CA GLY A 286 -29.21 -16.89 -33.25
C GLY A 286 -29.17 -17.83 -32.06
N ARG A 287 -27.99 -18.19 -31.51
CA ARG A 287 -27.87 -19.06 -30.35
C ARG A 287 -28.28 -18.32 -29.08
N PRO A 288 -29.13 -18.92 -28.23
CA PRO A 288 -29.34 -18.42 -26.91
C PRO A 288 -28.07 -18.58 -26.08
N GLY A 289 -27.75 -17.59 -25.24
CA GLY A 289 -26.61 -17.61 -24.34
C GLY A 289 -26.84 -16.72 -23.13
N MET A 290 -25.86 -16.65 -22.27
CA MET A 290 -25.85 -15.84 -21.06
C MET A 290 -24.65 -14.90 -21.07
N GLY A 291 -24.87 -13.63 -20.70
CA GLY A 291 -23.82 -12.70 -20.40
C GLY A 291 -23.57 -12.64 -18.89
N ILE A 292 -22.38 -12.94 -18.45
CA ILE A 292 -21.92 -12.68 -17.08
C ILE A 292 -21.36 -11.27 -17.03
N LYS A 293 -21.73 -10.53 -15.99
CA LYS A 293 -21.17 -9.21 -15.69
C LYS A 293 -20.84 -9.16 -14.22
N ALA A 294 -19.54 -9.07 -13.91
CA ALA A 294 -19.01 -8.95 -12.56
C ALA A 294 -18.49 -7.53 -12.33
N LEU A 295 -18.82 -6.96 -11.19
CA LEU A 295 -18.26 -5.71 -10.69
C LEU A 295 -17.22 -6.06 -9.62
N CYS A 296 -16.01 -5.52 -9.72
CA CYS A 296 -14.96 -5.70 -8.72
C CYS A 296 -14.14 -4.41 -8.52
N ASP A 297 -13.32 -4.39 -7.50
CA ASP A 297 -12.31 -3.34 -7.33
C ASP A 297 -11.01 -3.69 -8.07
N GLY A 298 -10.03 -2.78 -8.01
CA GLY A 298 -8.73 -2.99 -8.67
C GLY A 298 -7.89 -4.11 -8.05
N VAL A 299 -8.09 -4.38 -6.76
CA VAL A 299 -7.36 -5.43 -6.03
C VAL A 299 -7.83 -6.81 -6.50
N SER A 300 -9.14 -7.00 -6.58
CA SER A 300 -9.76 -8.28 -6.94
C SER A 300 -9.85 -8.53 -8.45
N LEU A 301 -9.51 -7.55 -9.30
CA LEU A 301 -9.70 -7.64 -10.76
C LEU A 301 -9.09 -8.90 -11.39
N HIS A 302 -7.83 -9.20 -11.07
CA HIS A 302 -7.13 -10.35 -11.65
C HIS A 302 -7.72 -11.68 -11.17
N ASP A 303 -8.13 -11.76 -9.92
CA ASP A 303 -8.72 -12.97 -9.35
C ASP A 303 -10.14 -13.22 -9.93
N VAL A 304 -10.93 -12.16 -10.11
CA VAL A 304 -12.24 -12.23 -10.77
C VAL A 304 -12.11 -12.64 -12.24
N ILE A 305 -11.17 -12.08 -12.99
CA ILE A 305 -10.88 -12.48 -14.37
C ILE A 305 -10.50 -13.98 -14.41
N ARG A 306 -9.60 -14.40 -13.53
CA ARG A 306 -9.14 -15.79 -13.44
C ARG A 306 -10.29 -16.74 -13.09
N ALA A 307 -11.16 -16.36 -12.15
CA ALA A 307 -12.31 -17.16 -11.77
C ALA A 307 -13.28 -17.38 -12.95
N ILE A 308 -13.59 -16.32 -13.71
CA ILE A 308 -14.45 -16.43 -14.90
C ILE A 308 -13.80 -17.36 -15.94
N LEU A 309 -12.51 -17.19 -16.24
CA LEU A 309 -11.82 -18.02 -17.24
C LEU A 309 -11.66 -19.49 -16.81
N LEU A 310 -11.57 -19.76 -15.51
CA LEU A 310 -11.38 -21.11 -14.98
C LEU A 310 -12.68 -21.87 -14.83
N HIS A 311 -13.77 -21.18 -14.44
CA HIS A 311 -15.03 -21.82 -14.09
C HIS A 311 -16.12 -21.67 -15.14
N THR A 312 -15.79 -21.11 -16.32
CA THR A 312 -16.69 -21.03 -17.45
C THR A 312 -16.02 -21.52 -18.73
N THR A 313 -16.82 -21.75 -19.78
CA THR A 313 -16.33 -22.15 -21.11
C THR A 313 -15.84 -20.97 -21.95
N THR A 314 -15.93 -19.73 -21.43
CA THR A 314 -15.47 -18.57 -22.20
C THR A 314 -13.96 -18.63 -22.45
N ILE A 315 -13.54 -18.26 -23.65
CA ILE A 315 -12.13 -18.19 -24.04
C ILE A 315 -11.52 -16.80 -23.82
N GLY A 316 -12.32 -15.85 -23.33
CA GLY A 316 -11.85 -14.48 -23.09
C GLY A 316 -12.89 -13.62 -22.42
N VAL A 317 -12.40 -12.61 -21.71
CA VAL A 317 -13.23 -11.62 -21.01
C VAL A 317 -12.94 -10.22 -21.57
N ARG A 318 -13.93 -9.34 -21.47
CA ARG A 318 -13.76 -7.89 -21.66
C ARG A 318 -13.81 -7.24 -20.30
N TYR A 319 -12.97 -6.26 -20.06
CA TYR A 319 -13.09 -5.46 -18.85
C TYR A 319 -12.75 -3.99 -19.11
N HIS A 320 -13.35 -3.12 -18.32
CA HIS A 320 -13.13 -1.68 -18.37
C HIS A 320 -13.37 -1.05 -17.01
N ALA A 321 -12.67 0.05 -16.74
CA ALA A 321 -12.87 0.83 -15.53
C ALA A 321 -14.25 1.56 -15.57
N VAL A 322 -14.89 1.63 -14.41
CA VAL A 322 -16.15 2.36 -14.22
C VAL A 322 -16.07 3.25 -13.00
N GLU A 323 -16.72 4.40 -13.08
CA GLU A 323 -16.97 5.22 -11.90
C GLU A 323 -18.29 4.84 -11.25
N ARG A 324 -18.29 4.80 -9.92
CA ARG A 324 -19.45 4.45 -9.10
C ARG A 324 -19.80 5.62 -8.17
N SER A 325 -21.07 5.89 -7.99
CA SER A 325 -21.57 6.77 -6.94
C SER A 325 -22.28 5.97 -5.88
N ILE A 326 -21.71 5.93 -4.68
CA ILE A 326 -22.20 5.11 -3.56
C ILE A 326 -22.61 6.06 -2.44
N LEU A 327 -23.76 5.80 -1.84
CA LEU A 327 -24.22 6.53 -0.66
C LEU A 327 -23.31 6.20 0.54
N ALA A 328 -23.06 7.21 1.37
CA ALA A 328 -22.40 6.99 2.65
C ALA A 328 -23.14 5.92 3.45
N ARG A 329 -22.42 4.90 3.89
CA ARG A 329 -22.98 3.75 4.60
C ARG A 329 -22.21 3.48 5.88
N ARG A 330 -22.94 3.03 6.89
CA ARG A 330 -22.34 2.41 8.07
C ARG A 330 -23.02 1.09 8.38
N GLN A 331 -22.26 0.20 9.00
CA GLN A 331 -22.77 -1.07 9.49
C GLN A 331 -22.65 -1.10 11.00
N TYR A 332 -23.67 -1.65 11.67
CA TYR A 332 -23.67 -1.88 13.10
C TYR A 332 -24.58 -3.06 13.43
N THR A 333 -24.38 -3.66 14.58
CA THR A 333 -25.15 -4.82 15.01
C THR A 333 -26.21 -4.42 16.06
N ILE A 334 -27.38 -5.00 15.98
CA ILE A 334 -28.40 -4.91 17.02
C ILE A 334 -28.65 -6.29 17.63
N VAL A 335 -28.96 -6.31 18.91
CA VAL A 335 -29.35 -7.52 19.63
C VAL A 335 -30.87 -7.63 19.63
N THR A 336 -31.38 -8.73 19.09
CA THR A 336 -32.81 -9.07 19.11
C THR A 336 -33.06 -10.28 20.01
N LYS A 337 -34.29 -10.59 20.31
CA LYS A 337 -34.65 -11.83 21.04
C LYS A 337 -34.27 -13.11 20.27
N TYR A 338 -33.97 -12.99 19.00
CA TYR A 338 -33.58 -14.10 18.13
C TYR A 338 -32.07 -14.21 17.88
N GLY A 339 -31.29 -13.23 18.33
CA GLY A 339 -29.85 -13.15 18.15
C GLY A 339 -29.40 -11.79 17.63
N GLU A 340 -28.11 -11.71 17.32
CA GLU A 340 -27.50 -10.52 16.74
C GLU A 340 -27.78 -10.43 15.25
N ILE A 341 -28.12 -9.23 14.77
CA ILE A 341 -28.43 -8.96 13.37
C ILE A 341 -27.70 -7.71 12.95
N GLY A 342 -26.90 -7.79 11.90
CA GLY A 342 -26.22 -6.67 11.27
C GLY A 342 -27.22 -5.73 10.58
N ILE A 343 -27.03 -4.46 10.77
CA ILE A 343 -27.84 -3.39 10.15
C ILE A 343 -26.95 -2.59 9.21
N LYS A 344 -27.34 -2.50 7.96
CA LYS A 344 -26.76 -1.58 6.99
C LYS A 344 -27.59 -0.30 6.94
N GLU A 345 -26.96 0.79 7.24
CA GLU A 345 -27.56 2.13 7.22
C GLU A 345 -26.92 2.97 6.13
N VAL A 346 -27.74 3.65 5.34
CA VAL A 346 -27.30 4.56 4.27
C VAL A 346 -27.91 5.94 4.45
N THR A 347 -27.12 6.97 4.16
CA THR A 347 -27.57 8.34 4.16
C THR A 347 -27.85 8.79 2.72
N SER A 348 -29.08 9.20 2.44
CA SER A 348 -29.49 9.72 1.14
C SER A 348 -28.97 11.16 0.91
N PRO A 349 -28.89 11.66 -0.32
CA PRO A 349 -28.41 13.03 -0.62
C PRO A 349 -29.23 14.14 0.05
N ASP A 350 -30.49 13.89 0.37
CA ASP A 350 -31.40 14.78 1.10
C ASP A 350 -31.19 14.75 2.63
N GLY A 351 -30.19 13.99 3.12
CA GLY A 351 -29.92 13.78 4.54
C GLY A 351 -30.81 12.73 5.22
N SER A 352 -31.76 12.15 4.52
CA SER A 352 -32.59 11.06 5.07
C SER A 352 -31.77 9.79 5.29
N VAL A 353 -32.07 9.08 6.40
CA VAL A 353 -31.35 7.87 6.76
C VAL A 353 -32.27 6.67 6.58
N ARG A 354 -31.80 5.66 5.83
CA ARG A 354 -32.49 4.40 5.62
C ARG A 354 -31.65 3.26 6.18
N SER A 355 -32.29 2.35 6.91
CA SER A 355 -31.62 1.21 7.51
C SER A 355 -32.29 -0.09 7.08
N LYS A 356 -31.49 -1.11 6.80
CA LYS A 356 -31.97 -2.46 6.45
C LYS A 356 -31.16 -3.52 7.19
N PRO A 357 -31.80 -4.61 7.66
CA PRO A 357 -31.06 -5.75 8.19
C PRO A 357 -30.29 -6.48 7.07
N GLU A 358 -29.14 -7.04 7.43
CA GLU A 358 -28.40 -7.91 6.52
C GLU A 358 -29.19 -9.21 6.28
N TYR A 359 -29.40 -9.52 5.01
CA TYR A 359 -30.21 -10.70 4.63
C TYR A 359 -29.56 -12.01 5.06
N ARG A 360 -28.25 -12.07 5.04
CA ARG A 360 -27.49 -13.26 5.45
C ARG A 360 -27.81 -13.65 6.88
N ASP A 361 -27.77 -12.70 7.79
CA ASP A 361 -28.05 -12.95 9.21
C ASP A 361 -29.51 -13.38 9.43
N LEU A 362 -30.45 -12.71 8.73
CA LEU A 362 -31.86 -13.14 8.77
C LEU A 362 -32.04 -14.57 8.27
N HIS A 363 -31.36 -14.94 7.19
CA HIS A 363 -31.46 -16.28 6.58
C HIS A 363 -30.86 -17.35 7.50
N GLU A 364 -29.67 -17.10 8.05
CA GLU A 364 -29.01 -18.01 9.00
C GLU A 364 -29.88 -18.25 10.24
N ILE A 365 -30.45 -17.19 10.84
CA ILE A 365 -31.32 -17.29 12.01
C ILE A 365 -32.62 -18.01 11.63
N SER A 366 -33.17 -17.71 10.46
CA SER A 366 -34.41 -18.35 9.96
C SER A 366 -34.24 -19.86 9.88
N ILE A 367 -33.15 -20.34 9.26
CA ILE A 367 -32.86 -21.77 9.15
C ILE A 367 -32.59 -22.39 10.53
N ALA A 368 -31.72 -21.76 11.35
CA ALA A 368 -31.31 -22.32 12.62
C ALA A 368 -32.46 -22.44 13.64
N LYS A 369 -33.46 -21.53 13.58
CA LYS A 369 -34.54 -21.44 14.57
C LYS A 369 -35.95 -21.77 13.98
N GLY A 370 -36.04 -22.00 12.70
CA GLY A 370 -37.34 -22.30 12.03
C GLY A 370 -38.31 -21.11 12.05
N ILE A 371 -37.76 -19.85 12.08
CA ILE A 371 -38.57 -18.62 12.19
C ILE A 371 -38.69 -17.98 10.79
N PRO A 372 -39.93 -17.60 10.36
CA PRO A 372 -40.10 -16.89 9.10
C PRO A 372 -39.28 -15.57 9.05
N ILE A 373 -38.66 -15.30 7.89
CA ILE A 373 -37.87 -14.05 7.68
C ILE A 373 -38.72 -12.79 7.91
N SER A 374 -40.02 -12.84 7.60
CA SER A 374 -40.95 -11.75 7.85
C SER A 374 -41.08 -11.40 9.34
N GLU A 375 -41.11 -12.43 10.20
CA GLU A 375 -41.13 -12.23 11.66
C GLU A 375 -39.83 -11.65 12.19
N LEU A 376 -38.70 -12.11 11.68
CA LEU A 376 -37.37 -11.53 12.01
C LEU A 376 -37.30 -10.06 11.59
N ARG A 377 -37.82 -9.69 10.42
CA ARG A 377 -37.87 -8.28 9.97
C ARG A 377 -38.71 -7.41 10.90
N ALA A 378 -39.91 -7.90 11.30
CA ALA A 378 -40.80 -7.19 12.21
C ALA A 378 -40.09 -6.93 13.57
N GLU A 379 -39.38 -7.93 14.09
CA GLU A 379 -38.62 -7.80 15.33
C GLU A 379 -37.47 -6.77 15.20
N VAL A 380 -36.72 -6.77 14.09
CA VAL A 380 -35.70 -5.76 13.80
C VAL A 380 -36.30 -4.35 13.81
N GLU A 381 -37.43 -4.13 13.13
CA GLU A 381 -38.10 -2.83 13.08
C GLU A 381 -38.54 -2.38 14.48
N ARG A 382 -39.05 -3.31 15.31
CA ARG A 382 -39.41 -3.04 16.70
C ARG A 382 -38.21 -2.56 17.50
N VAL A 383 -37.11 -3.31 17.49
CA VAL A 383 -35.88 -2.98 18.24
C VAL A 383 -35.27 -1.66 17.77
N MET A 384 -35.24 -1.42 16.46
CA MET A 384 -34.74 -0.17 15.90
C MET A 384 -35.57 1.04 16.33
N THR A 385 -36.91 0.89 16.39
CA THR A 385 -37.82 1.95 16.82
C THR A 385 -37.62 2.25 18.30
N GLU A 386 -37.46 1.24 19.14
CA GLU A 386 -37.19 1.40 20.57
C GLU A 386 -35.84 2.12 20.84
N ASN A 387 -34.78 1.74 20.09
CA ASN A 387 -33.47 2.37 20.20
C ASN A 387 -33.50 3.83 19.77
N ARG A 388 -34.24 4.18 18.72
CA ARG A 388 -34.42 5.59 18.29
C ARG A 388 -35.17 6.42 19.33
N ARG A 389 -36.15 5.86 20.06
CA ARG A 389 -36.85 6.56 21.14
C ARG A 389 -35.94 6.83 22.33
N LYS A 390 -35.18 5.81 22.79
CA LYS A 390 -34.21 5.95 23.89
C LYS A 390 -33.06 6.91 23.57
N GLY A 391 -32.67 7.02 22.30
CA GLY A 391 -31.64 7.99 21.85
C GLY A 391 -32.17 9.45 21.87
N LYS A 392 -33.46 9.68 21.64
CA LYS A 392 -34.08 11.02 21.71
C LYS A 392 -34.38 11.50 23.12
N GLU A 393 -34.47 10.60 24.11
CA GLU A 393 -34.70 10.96 25.54
C GLU A 393 -33.39 11.27 26.27
N ARG A 394 -32.23 11.03 25.68
CA ARG A 394 -30.91 11.26 26.27
C ARG A 394 -30.10 12.41 25.66
N GLY A 395 -30.62 13.09 24.64
CA GLY A 395 -30.05 14.28 24.03
C GLY A 395 -31.01 15.45 24.11
#